data_6ffdc028eee60dfaa78e70bcf4e22b0e
#
_entry.id   6ffdc028eee60dfaa78e70bcf4e22b0e
#
_cell.length_a   1.000
_cell.length_b   1.000
_cell.length_c   1.000
_cell.angle_alpha   90.00
_cell.angle_beta   90.00
_cell.angle_gamma   90.00
#
_symmetry.space_group_name_H-M   'P 1'
#
loop_
_entity.id
_entity.type
_entity.pdbx_description
1 polymer ?
#
loop_
_entity_poly.entity_id
_entity_poly.type
_entity_poly.pdbx_seq_one_letter_code
_entity_poly.pdbx_strand_id
1 'polypeptide(L)'
;MTVTTMLNLSIGTMMLAGTIRGGNDAMMGGTGLNLTYEVRMGILGHTGDFIPETLEGQIVRTSDRIAYINHDIDDAMRAGILTEDDIPPEIAEILGHSHSQRINTLVENMIDNTIATGTLGMQPEIAQAMDRLRTFM
;
A
#
# COMPACT_ATOMS: atom_id res chain seq x y z
N MET A 1 -12.22 4.41 -6.81
CA MET A 1 -12.06 3.34 -5.80
C MET A 1 -11.84 4.04 -4.48
N THR A 2 -12.72 3.88 -3.49
CA THR A 2 -12.63 4.62 -2.22
C THR A 2 -11.57 4.01 -1.31
N VAL A 3 -10.93 4.84 -0.46
CA VAL A 3 -9.95 4.41 0.56
C VAL A 3 -10.52 3.28 1.45
N THR A 4 -11.81 3.33 1.76
CA THR A 4 -12.53 2.27 2.48
C THR A 4 -12.50 0.92 1.76
N THR A 5 -12.53 0.92 0.43
CA THR A 5 -12.43 -0.30 -0.38
C THR A 5 -11.02 -0.89 -0.31
N MET A 6 -9.99 -0.04 -0.25
CA MET A 6 -8.60 -0.48 -0.09
C MET A 6 -8.33 -1.05 1.31
N LEU A 7 -8.87 -0.43 2.36
CA LEU A 7 -8.76 -0.95 3.74
C LEU A 7 -9.41 -2.33 3.89
N ASN A 8 -10.63 -2.48 3.38
CA ASN A 8 -11.31 -3.76 3.41
C ASN A 8 -10.58 -4.83 2.59
N LEU A 9 -9.88 -4.41 1.52
CA LEU A 9 -9.03 -5.30 0.75
C LEU A 9 -7.78 -5.71 1.55
N SER A 10 -7.14 -4.77 2.28
CA SER A 10 -5.95 -5.05 3.10
C SER A 10 -6.25 -5.99 4.26
N ILE A 11 -7.31 -5.75 5.03
CA ILE A 11 -7.73 -6.62 6.14
C ILE A 11 -8.18 -8.00 5.61
N GLY A 12 -8.97 -8.04 4.55
CA GLY A 12 -9.37 -9.27 3.89
C GLY A 12 -8.17 -10.04 3.33
N THR A 13 -7.17 -9.34 2.82
CA THR A 13 -5.94 -9.89 2.26
C THR A 13 -5.03 -10.45 3.36
N MET A 14 -4.91 -9.79 4.52
CA MET A 14 -4.17 -10.31 5.68
C MET A 14 -4.80 -11.60 6.21
N MET A 15 -6.12 -11.66 6.35
CA MET A 15 -6.82 -12.89 6.77
C MET A 15 -6.65 -14.02 5.76
N LEU A 16 -6.73 -13.71 4.47
CA LEU A 16 -6.57 -14.69 3.39
C LEU A 16 -5.11 -15.19 3.28
N ALA A 17 -4.12 -14.32 3.48
CA ALA A 17 -2.70 -14.68 3.50
C ALA A 17 -2.36 -15.60 4.69
N GLY A 18 -2.97 -15.37 5.86
CA GLY A 18 -2.89 -16.28 7.01
C GLY A 18 -3.43 -17.67 6.69
N THR A 19 -4.56 -17.75 6.02
CA THR A 19 -5.19 -19.00 5.59
C THR A 19 -4.37 -19.74 4.53
N ILE A 20 -3.77 -19.03 3.57
CA ILE A 20 -2.93 -19.62 2.52
C ILE A 20 -1.60 -20.14 3.10
N ARG A 21 -0.97 -19.44 4.06
CA ARG A 21 0.26 -19.89 4.74
C ARG A 21 0.04 -21.12 5.64
N GLY A 22 -1.14 -21.25 6.23
CA GLY A 22 -1.45 -22.31 7.19
C GLY A 22 -1.78 -23.66 6.58
N GLY A 23 -1.96 -23.77 5.28
CA GLY A 23 -2.29 -25.05 4.61
C GLY A 23 -3.62 -25.68 5.07
N ASN A 24 -4.42 -24.99 5.85
CA ASN A 24 -5.68 -25.50 6.40
C ASN A 24 -6.88 -24.83 5.74
N ASP A 25 -7.36 -25.44 4.65
CA ASP A 25 -8.71 -25.19 4.10
C ASP A 25 -9.84 -25.54 5.11
N ALA A 26 -9.48 -26.06 6.27
CA ALA A 26 -10.41 -26.60 7.26
C ALA A 26 -11.18 -25.56 8.10
N MET A 27 -10.75 -24.30 8.13
CA MET A 27 -11.42 -23.30 8.97
C MET A 27 -12.63 -22.61 8.33
N MET A 28 -12.86 -22.78 7.03
CA MET A 28 -13.96 -22.14 6.29
C MET A 28 -14.93 -23.14 5.65
N GLY A 29 -15.10 -24.30 6.20
CA GLY A 29 -16.19 -25.20 5.80
C GLY A 29 -16.08 -25.81 4.39
N GLY A 30 -14.89 -26.11 3.90
CA GLY A 30 -14.72 -27.17 2.91
C GLY A 30 -14.71 -26.81 1.43
N THR A 31 -14.83 -25.54 1.02
CA THR A 31 -14.56 -25.17 -0.39
C THR A 31 -13.81 -23.84 -0.41
N GLY A 32 -12.48 -23.90 -0.53
CA GLY A 32 -11.65 -22.71 -0.73
C GLY A 32 -12.12 -21.90 -1.94
N LEU A 33 -11.75 -20.62 -2.00
CA LEU A 33 -12.14 -19.69 -3.09
C LEU A 33 -11.61 -20.10 -4.47
N ASN A 34 -10.86 -21.21 -4.56
CA ASN A 34 -10.26 -21.75 -5.79
C ASN A 34 -9.53 -20.65 -6.61
N LEU A 35 -8.72 -19.84 -5.92
CA LEU A 35 -7.97 -18.74 -6.52
C LEU A 35 -6.89 -19.28 -7.46
N THR A 36 -6.64 -18.58 -8.56
CA THR A 36 -5.51 -18.88 -9.45
C THR A 36 -4.18 -18.69 -8.73
N TYR A 37 -3.12 -19.27 -9.29
CA TYR A 37 -1.77 -19.14 -8.75
C TYR A 37 -1.34 -17.68 -8.65
N GLU A 38 -1.59 -16.87 -9.68
CA GLU A 38 -1.21 -15.47 -9.77
C GLU A 38 -1.90 -14.63 -8.67
N VAL A 39 -3.19 -14.86 -8.44
CA VAL A 39 -3.94 -14.19 -7.37
C VAL A 39 -3.38 -14.56 -6.00
N ARG A 40 -3.07 -15.84 -5.77
CA ARG A 40 -2.45 -16.31 -4.52
C ARG A 40 -1.07 -15.69 -4.30
N MET A 41 -0.25 -15.58 -5.35
CA MET A 41 1.07 -14.94 -5.27
C MET A 41 0.95 -13.43 -5.05
N GLY A 42 -0.02 -12.76 -5.66
CA GLY A 42 -0.35 -11.37 -5.39
C GLY A 42 -0.73 -11.13 -3.93
N ILE A 43 -1.56 -12.01 -3.36
CA ILE A 43 -1.94 -11.96 -1.95
C ILE A 43 -0.73 -12.19 -1.03
N LEU A 44 0.12 -13.17 -1.32
CA LEU A 44 1.31 -13.46 -0.51
C LEU A 44 2.34 -12.33 -0.58
N GLY A 45 2.46 -11.68 -1.74
CA GLY A 45 3.46 -10.66 -2.01
C GLY A 45 2.98 -9.22 -1.76
N HIS A 46 1.76 -8.99 -1.23
CA HIS A 46 1.31 -7.61 -0.97
C HIS A 46 2.16 -6.93 0.13
N THR A 47 2.75 -7.71 1.04
CA THR A 47 3.69 -7.25 2.06
C THR A 47 4.93 -8.15 2.11
N GLY A 48 5.94 -7.75 2.92
CA GLY A 48 7.18 -8.52 3.09
C GLY A 48 8.14 -8.39 1.91
N ASP A 49 9.11 -9.32 1.80
CA ASP A 49 10.21 -9.23 0.84
C ASP A 49 9.87 -9.86 -0.52
N PHE A 50 8.85 -10.69 -0.59
CA PHE A 50 8.42 -11.32 -1.83
C PHE A 50 7.70 -10.31 -2.73
N ILE A 51 8.19 -10.13 -3.95
CA ILE A 51 7.60 -9.23 -4.95
C ILE A 51 6.75 -10.08 -5.91
N PRO A 52 5.45 -9.78 -6.06
CA PRO A 52 4.61 -10.47 -7.03
C PRO A 52 5.13 -10.33 -8.46
N GLU A 53 5.03 -11.41 -9.25
CA GLU A 53 5.48 -11.42 -10.64
C GLU A 53 4.51 -10.65 -11.55
N THR A 54 3.22 -10.61 -11.21
CA THR A 54 2.20 -9.93 -12.01
C THR A 54 2.15 -8.43 -11.71
N LEU A 55 1.85 -7.62 -12.74
CA LEU A 55 1.69 -6.18 -12.60
C LEU A 55 0.55 -5.84 -11.63
N GLU A 56 -0.54 -6.59 -11.67
CA GLU A 56 -1.68 -6.42 -10.76
C GLU A 56 -1.27 -6.63 -9.31
N GLY A 57 -0.49 -7.67 -9.02
CA GLY A 57 0.05 -7.93 -7.68
C GLY A 57 0.99 -6.82 -7.22
N GLN A 58 1.82 -6.29 -8.10
CA GLN A 58 2.71 -5.16 -7.81
C GLN A 58 1.93 -3.86 -7.57
N ILE A 59 0.85 -3.61 -8.33
CA ILE A 59 -0.04 -2.47 -8.12
C ILE A 59 -0.70 -2.56 -6.74
N VAL A 60 -1.24 -3.74 -6.38
CA VAL A 60 -1.85 -3.96 -5.06
C VAL A 60 -0.83 -3.68 -3.96
N ARG A 61 0.39 -4.22 -4.08
CA ARG A 61 1.48 -4.01 -3.11
C ARG A 61 1.81 -2.52 -2.94
N THR A 62 1.94 -1.78 -4.04
CA THR A 62 2.29 -0.36 -4.00
C THR A 62 1.16 0.47 -3.42
N SER A 63 -0.07 0.17 -3.81
CA SER A 63 -1.27 0.83 -3.29
C SER A 63 -1.47 0.59 -1.79
N ASP A 64 -1.19 -0.63 -1.32
CA ASP A 64 -1.23 -0.97 0.11
C ASP A 64 -0.21 -0.15 0.91
N ARG A 65 1.02 -0.01 0.40
CA ARG A 65 2.05 0.82 1.04
C ARG A 65 1.64 2.30 1.12
N ILE A 66 1.08 2.86 0.05
CA ILE A 66 0.57 4.24 0.03
C ILE A 66 -0.54 4.41 1.08
N ALA A 67 -1.50 3.49 1.10
CA ALA A 67 -2.61 3.52 2.04
C ALA A 67 -2.13 3.40 3.49
N TYR A 68 -1.28 2.43 3.79
CA TYR A 68 -0.75 2.16 5.13
C TYR A 68 -0.04 3.38 5.73
N ILE A 69 0.94 3.97 5.02
CA ILE A 69 1.70 5.13 5.51
C ILE A 69 0.76 6.31 5.80
N ASN A 70 -0.19 6.59 4.89
CA ASN A 70 -1.10 7.71 5.06
C ASN A 70 -2.12 7.48 6.19
N HIS A 71 -2.53 6.23 6.42
CA HIS A 71 -3.41 5.88 7.54
C HIS A 71 -2.72 6.00 8.88
N ASP A 72 -1.48 5.55 9.00
CA ASP A 72 -0.72 5.67 10.24
C ASP A 72 -0.54 7.13 10.65
N ILE A 73 -0.27 8.03 9.69
CA ILE A 73 -0.21 9.47 9.93
C ILE A 73 -1.55 10.01 10.42
N ASP A 74 -2.63 9.64 9.72
CA ASP A 74 -3.99 10.11 10.06
C ASP A 74 -4.42 9.66 11.47
N ASP A 75 -4.10 8.41 11.82
CA ASP A 75 -4.38 7.87 13.15
C ASP A 75 -3.53 8.54 14.23
N ALA A 76 -2.25 8.82 13.97
CA ALA A 76 -1.39 9.56 14.88
C ALA A 76 -1.89 11.01 15.10
N MET A 77 -2.38 11.67 14.04
CA MET A 77 -2.99 12.99 14.13
C MET A 77 -4.30 12.97 14.93
N ARG A 78 -5.17 12.00 14.69
CA ARG A 78 -6.41 11.81 15.45
C ARG A 78 -6.16 11.54 16.94
N ALA A 79 -5.08 10.82 17.24
CA ALA A 79 -4.65 10.55 18.61
C ALA A 79 -3.99 11.78 19.29
N GLY A 80 -3.74 12.86 18.55
CA GLY A 80 -3.07 14.06 19.06
C GLY A 80 -1.57 13.85 19.32
N ILE A 81 -0.98 12.81 18.71
CA ILE A 81 0.45 12.48 18.83
C ILE A 81 1.27 13.27 17.80
N LEU A 82 0.67 13.56 16.64
CA LEU A 82 1.28 14.21 15.49
C LEU A 82 0.38 15.33 14.98
N THR A 83 1.00 16.37 14.41
CA THR A 83 0.32 17.40 13.63
C THR A 83 0.92 17.47 12.22
N GLU A 84 0.25 18.15 11.27
CA GLU A 84 0.82 18.34 9.92
C GLU A 84 2.16 19.11 9.98
N ASP A 85 2.34 20.00 10.94
CA ASP A 85 3.56 20.80 11.13
C ASP A 85 4.76 19.98 11.66
N ASP A 86 4.52 18.80 12.20
CA ASP A 86 5.59 17.91 12.66
C ASP A 86 6.22 17.11 11.51
N ILE A 87 5.54 17.02 10.37
CA ILE A 87 6.11 16.37 9.18
C ILE A 87 7.27 17.20 8.65
N PRO A 88 8.46 16.60 8.43
CA PRO A 88 9.60 17.35 7.91
C PRO A 88 9.26 18.16 6.65
N PRO A 89 9.58 19.46 6.61
CA PRO A 89 9.20 20.35 5.51
C PRO A 89 9.62 19.84 4.13
N GLU A 90 10.80 19.23 4.04
CA GLU A 90 11.33 18.67 2.82
C GLU A 90 10.49 17.48 2.28
N ILE A 91 9.76 16.79 3.15
CA ILE A 91 8.84 15.74 2.75
C ILE A 91 7.50 16.33 2.35
N ALA A 92 7.00 17.31 3.14
CA ALA A 92 5.74 17.97 2.89
C ALA A 92 5.75 18.78 1.58
N GLU A 93 6.87 19.41 1.21
CA GLU A 93 7.05 20.10 -0.06
C GLU A 93 6.96 19.16 -1.26
N ILE A 94 7.47 17.93 -1.14
CA ILE A 94 7.47 16.94 -2.22
C ILE A 94 6.12 16.22 -2.30
N LEU A 95 5.60 15.76 -1.18
CA LEU A 95 4.40 14.88 -1.15
C LEU A 95 3.10 15.64 -0.95
N GLY A 96 3.14 16.87 -0.39
CA GLY A 96 1.98 17.70 -0.06
C GLY A 96 1.75 17.83 1.45
N HIS A 97 1.05 18.92 1.81
CA HIS A 97 0.82 19.35 3.19
C HIS A 97 -0.46 18.80 3.81
N SER A 98 -1.18 17.92 3.13
CA SER A 98 -2.39 17.28 3.66
C SER A 98 -2.48 15.83 3.23
N HIS A 99 -3.26 15.04 3.98
CA HIS A 99 -3.55 13.63 3.65
C HIS A 99 -3.96 13.44 2.19
N SER A 100 -4.92 14.24 1.71
CA SER A 100 -5.40 14.13 0.33
C SER A 100 -4.35 14.50 -0.71
N GLN A 101 -3.52 15.52 -0.44
CA GLN A 101 -2.44 15.90 -1.34
C GLN A 101 -1.38 14.81 -1.41
N ARG A 102 -0.97 14.24 -0.28
CA ARG A 102 0.01 13.15 -0.23
C ARG A 102 -0.43 11.94 -1.06
N ILE A 103 -1.68 11.48 -0.86
CA ILE A 103 -2.22 10.36 -1.64
C ILE A 103 -2.25 10.71 -3.12
N ASN A 104 -2.74 11.89 -3.47
CA ASN A 104 -2.86 12.31 -4.88
C ASN A 104 -1.49 12.35 -5.56
N THR A 105 -0.50 12.99 -4.93
CA THR A 105 0.88 13.05 -5.44
C THR A 105 1.47 11.67 -5.68
N LEU A 106 1.34 10.75 -4.71
CA LEU A 106 1.87 9.39 -4.81
C LEU A 106 1.19 8.59 -5.92
N VAL A 107 -0.13 8.68 -6.03
CA VAL A 107 -0.92 7.94 -7.03
C VAL A 107 -0.68 8.50 -8.43
N GLU A 108 -0.77 9.81 -8.62
CA GLU A 108 -0.54 10.44 -9.93
C GLU A 108 0.89 10.18 -10.42
N ASN A 109 1.88 10.35 -9.55
CA ASN A 109 3.28 10.09 -9.91
C ASN A 109 3.51 8.62 -10.30
N MET A 110 2.90 7.67 -9.58
CA MET A 110 2.98 6.24 -9.94
C MET A 110 2.39 5.99 -11.33
N ILE A 111 1.25 6.60 -11.64
CA ILE A 111 0.59 6.44 -12.93
C ILE A 111 1.45 7.05 -14.05
N ASP A 112 1.85 8.31 -13.88
CA ASP A 112 2.61 9.05 -14.90
C ASP A 112 3.97 8.42 -15.18
N ASN A 113 4.69 8.03 -14.14
CA ASN A 113 5.98 7.35 -14.29
C ASN A 113 5.82 5.98 -14.95
N THR A 114 4.77 5.24 -14.61
CA THR A 114 4.50 3.93 -15.21
C THR A 114 4.16 4.07 -16.70
N ILE A 115 3.37 5.07 -17.08
CA ILE A 115 3.06 5.37 -18.49
C ILE A 115 4.32 5.77 -19.25
N ALA A 116 5.15 6.64 -18.65
CA ALA A 116 6.36 7.16 -19.30
C ALA A 116 7.46 6.10 -19.48
N THR A 117 7.62 5.19 -18.51
CA THR A 117 8.73 4.22 -18.50
C THR A 117 8.33 2.82 -18.96
N GLY A 118 7.03 2.52 -18.99
CA GLY A 118 6.51 1.17 -19.21
C GLY A 118 6.76 0.19 -18.04
N THR A 119 7.26 0.70 -16.90
CA THR A 119 7.55 -0.11 -15.71
C THR A 119 6.85 0.50 -14.50
N LEU A 120 6.14 -0.34 -13.75
CA LEU A 120 5.44 0.12 -12.55
C LEU A 120 6.42 0.69 -11.54
N GLY A 121 6.18 1.91 -11.11
CA GLY A 121 7.02 2.58 -10.12
C GLY A 121 6.74 4.07 -10.02
N MET A 122 7.41 4.70 -9.07
CA MET A 122 7.41 6.15 -8.88
C MET A 122 8.76 6.73 -9.31
N GLN A 123 8.77 8.03 -9.57
CA GLN A 123 10.03 8.75 -9.73
C GLN A 123 10.89 8.62 -8.45
N PRO A 124 12.23 8.54 -8.59
CA PRO A 124 13.12 8.30 -7.44
C PRO A 124 12.94 9.30 -6.29
N GLU A 125 12.69 10.56 -6.60
CA GLU A 125 12.47 11.61 -5.61
C GLU A 125 11.21 11.33 -4.76
N ILE A 126 10.10 10.99 -5.41
CA ILE A 126 8.84 10.67 -4.75
C ILE A 126 8.95 9.39 -3.92
N ALA A 127 9.60 8.36 -4.47
CA ALA A 127 9.83 7.10 -3.76
C ALA A 127 10.68 7.31 -2.50
N GLN A 128 11.74 8.13 -2.58
CA GLN A 128 12.58 8.47 -1.44
C GLN A 128 11.83 9.29 -0.38
N ALA A 129 11.01 10.26 -0.80
CA ALA A 129 10.19 11.05 0.11
C ALA A 129 9.19 10.14 0.86
N MET A 130 8.56 9.19 0.17
CA MET A 130 7.68 8.21 0.78
C MET A 130 8.41 7.30 1.78
N ASP A 131 9.62 6.83 1.46
CA ASP A 131 10.42 6.01 2.38
C ASP A 131 10.90 6.80 3.61
N ARG A 132 11.25 8.08 3.45
CA ARG A 132 11.58 8.97 4.57
C ARG A 132 10.36 9.21 5.47
N LEU A 133 9.19 9.44 4.88
CA LEU A 133 7.94 9.59 5.62
C LEU A 133 7.63 8.34 6.45
N ARG A 134 7.83 7.15 5.89
CA ARG A 134 7.69 5.88 6.62
C ARG A 134 8.69 5.73 7.77
N THR A 135 9.90 6.23 7.59
CA THR A 135 10.95 6.14 8.63
C THR A 135 10.72 7.15 9.75
N PHE A 136 10.08 8.27 9.42
CA PHE A 136 9.68 9.30 10.38
C PHE A 136 8.59 8.81 11.33
N MET A 137 7.66 7.98 10.85
CA MET A 137 6.58 7.36 11.63
C MET A 137 7.07 6.20 12.50
#